data_75ea8c6ce60af9f659f939fe2588c515
#
_entry.id   75ea8c6ce60af9f659f939fe2588c515
#
_cell.length_a   1.000
_cell.length_b   1.000
_cell.length_c   1.000
_cell.angle_alpha   90.00
_cell.angle_beta   90.00
_cell.angle_gamma   90.00
#
_symmetry.space_group_name_H-M   'P 1'
#
loop_
_entity.id
_entity.type
_entity.pdbx_description
1 polymer ?
#
loop_
_entity_poly.entity_id
_entity_poly.type
_entity_poly.pdbx_seq_one_letter_code
_entity_poly.pdbx_strand_id
1 'polypeptide(L)'
;MTGGAEGHPPRELVSVTEIRRHLGSRLAVTPSIEVVGMGLSDVRVPDGSEIVLTGEVESISEGVVLTGTVAVPWTGACRRCLNDVTGVAEVEVREIYETDPVEGETWPLEQDHIDVGPLLHDTALLALPLAPLCSDDCAGPAPGLYPTTVVSDDADLGEGDDAEPPRDPRWAALDGLDLDEG
;
A
#
# COMPACT_ATOMS: atom_id res chain seq x y z
N MET A 1 13.60 -10.41 -23.27
CA MET A 1 14.21 -9.22 -22.68
C MET A 1 13.39 -8.04 -23.17
N THR A 2 12.26 -7.78 -22.53
CA THR A 2 11.43 -6.61 -22.79
C THR A 2 11.71 -5.66 -21.64
N GLY A 3 12.45 -4.56 -21.98
CA GLY A 3 12.73 -3.50 -21.03
C GLY A 3 11.43 -2.88 -20.57
N GLY A 4 11.21 -2.90 -19.26
CA GLY A 4 10.16 -2.12 -18.64
C GLY A 4 10.39 -0.65 -19.01
N ALA A 5 9.43 -0.02 -19.64
CA ALA A 5 9.39 1.41 -19.76
C ALA A 5 9.29 1.93 -18.31
N GLU A 6 10.35 2.54 -17.81
CA GLU A 6 10.31 3.39 -16.62
C GLU A 6 9.44 4.60 -17.00
N GLY A 7 8.12 4.39 -16.91
CA GLY A 7 7.16 5.43 -17.17
C GLY A 7 7.29 6.48 -16.08
N HIS A 8 7.68 7.69 -16.49
CA HIS A 8 7.57 8.84 -15.61
C HIS A 8 6.12 8.89 -15.08
N PRO A 9 5.90 9.14 -13.78
CA PRO A 9 4.55 9.20 -13.24
C PRO A 9 3.71 10.22 -14.02
N PRO A 10 2.42 9.96 -14.23
CA PRO A 10 1.55 10.88 -14.94
C PRO A 10 1.56 12.23 -14.23
N ARG A 11 1.52 13.30 -15.01
CA ARG A 11 1.52 14.67 -14.49
C ARG A 11 0.09 15.14 -14.27
N GLU A 12 -0.23 15.62 -13.06
CA GLU A 12 -1.54 16.17 -12.71
C GLU A 12 -1.36 17.49 -11.94
N LEU A 13 -1.69 18.59 -12.61
CA LEU A 13 -1.45 19.93 -12.09
C LEU A 13 -2.70 20.53 -11.46
N VAL A 14 -2.58 20.96 -10.21
CA VAL A 14 -3.59 21.72 -9.48
C VAL A 14 -3.12 23.17 -9.32
N SER A 15 -3.91 24.13 -9.80
CA SER A 15 -3.63 25.55 -9.62
C SER A 15 -4.01 26.00 -8.22
N VAL A 16 -3.07 26.66 -7.53
CA VAL A 16 -3.27 27.22 -6.19
C VAL A 16 -3.20 28.75 -6.18
N THR A 17 -3.22 29.39 -7.35
CA THR A 17 -3.08 30.84 -7.55
C THR A 17 -4.04 31.65 -6.68
N GLU A 18 -5.30 31.19 -6.53
CA GLU A 18 -6.33 31.92 -5.79
C GLU A 18 -6.05 31.94 -4.28
N ILE A 19 -5.59 30.81 -3.72
CA ILE A 19 -5.39 30.67 -2.28
C ILE A 19 -4.05 31.23 -1.80
N ARG A 20 -3.02 31.26 -2.68
CA ARG A 20 -1.67 31.73 -2.33
C ARG A 20 -1.59 33.14 -1.79
N ARG A 21 -2.58 33.98 -2.14
CA ARG A 21 -2.60 35.41 -1.77
C ARG A 21 -2.99 35.65 -0.32
N HIS A 22 -3.65 34.68 0.31
CA HIS A 22 -4.19 34.83 1.66
C HIS A 22 -3.87 33.59 2.48
N LEU A 23 -3.04 33.76 3.50
CA LEU A 23 -2.67 32.72 4.43
C LEU A 23 -3.92 32.08 5.10
N GLY A 24 -3.97 30.75 5.17
CA GLY A 24 -5.10 30.00 5.70
C GLY A 24 -6.29 29.85 4.75
N SER A 25 -6.20 30.38 3.51
CA SER A 25 -7.21 30.13 2.48
C SER A 25 -7.17 28.68 2.03
N ARG A 26 -8.34 28.12 1.71
CA ARG A 26 -8.52 26.72 1.36
C ARG A 26 -9.20 26.55 0.02
N LEU A 27 -8.81 25.51 -0.71
CA LEU A 27 -9.37 25.10 -1.99
C LEU A 27 -9.68 23.62 -1.95
N ALA A 28 -10.94 23.25 -2.16
CA ALA A 28 -11.32 21.85 -2.34
C ALA A 28 -10.86 21.35 -3.71
N VAL A 29 -10.26 20.14 -3.75
CA VAL A 29 -9.68 19.56 -4.95
C VAL A 29 -10.04 18.09 -5.10
N THR A 30 -10.21 17.63 -6.35
CA THR A 30 -10.48 16.23 -6.69
C THR A 30 -9.69 15.82 -7.93
N PRO A 31 -8.35 15.93 -7.93
CA PRO A 31 -7.53 15.47 -9.04
C PRO A 31 -7.55 13.94 -9.15
N SER A 32 -7.35 13.45 -10.39
CA SER A 32 -7.23 12.02 -10.66
C SER A 32 -6.16 11.73 -11.71
N ILE A 33 -5.59 10.55 -11.65
CA ILE A 33 -4.70 10.02 -12.68
C ILE A 33 -5.23 8.68 -13.19
N GLU A 34 -5.15 8.47 -14.50
CA GLU A 34 -5.37 7.17 -15.12
C GLU A 34 -4.04 6.41 -15.17
N VAL A 35 -4.06 5.13 -14.83
CA VAL A 35 -2.85 4.30 -14.82
C VAL A 35 -2.99 3.07 -15.70
N VAL A 36 -1.85 2.60 -16.21
CA VAL A 36 -1.73 1.38 -17.01
C VAL A 36 -0.50 0.61 -16.53
N GLY A 37 -0.67 -0.69 -16.31
CA GLY A 37 0.43 -1.58 -15.93
C GLY A 37 0.94 -1.36 -14.51
N MET A 38 0.18 -0.67 -13.64
CA MET A 38 0.54 -0.46 -12.25
C MET A 38 0.20 -1.69 -11.41
N GLY A 39 1.18 -2.23 -10.70
CA GLY A 39 0.95 -3.38 -9.83
C GLY A 39 2.17 -3.78 -9.04
N LEU A 40 1.93 -4.60 -8.04
CA LEU A 40 2.95 -5.16 -7.16
C LEU A 40 2.65 -6.65 -6.95
N SER A 41 3.57 -7.53 -7.40
CA SER A 41 3.36 -8.96 -7.34
C SER A 41 2.09 -9.40 -8.10
N ASP A 42 1.12 -10.02 -7.42
CA ASP A 42 -0.12 -10.52 -8.00
C ASP A 42 -1.31 -9.55 -7.86
N VAL A 43 -1.05 -8.35 -7.32
CA VAL A 43 -2.06 -7.30 -7.13
C VAL A 43 -1.77 -6.13 -8.07
N ARG A 44 -2.79 -5.63 -8.72
CA ARG A 44 -2.66 -4.52 -9.67
C ARG A 44 -3.84 -3.57 -9.61
N VAL A 45 -3.59 -2.35 -10.01
CA VAL A 45 -4.67 -1.42 -10.39
C VAL A 45 -5.18 -1.85 -11.76
N PRO A 46 -6.49 -2.05 -11.97
CA PRO A 46 -7.02 -2.38 -13.30
C PRO A 46 -6.66 -1.29 -14.32
N ASP A 47 -6.19 -1.69 -15.50
CA ASP A 47 -5.81 -0.75 -16.56
C ASP A 47 -6.97 0.18 -16.94
N GLY A 48 -6.70 1.47 -17.05
CA GLY A 48 -7.70 2.49 -17.33
C GLY A 48 -8.55 2.89 -16.13
N SER A 49 -8.21 2.40 -14.93
CA SER A 49 -8.84 2.90 -13.69
C SER A 49 -8.25 4.25 -13.29
N GLU A 50 -9.08 5.06 -12.66
CA GLU A 50 -8.66 6.32 -12.05
C GLU A 50 -8.27 6.12 -10.58
N ILE A 51 -7.14 6.70 -10.21
CA ILE A 51 -6.74 6.92 -8.81
C ILE A 51 -7.16 8.33 -8.48
N VAL A 52 -8.07 8.50 -7.52
CA VAL A 52 -8.71 9.78 -7.21
C VAL A 52 -8.30 10.25 -5.83
N LEU A 53 -7.87 11.51 -5.73
CA LEU A 53 -7.70 12.20 -4.46
C LEU A 53 -8.92 13.10 -4.21
N THR A 54 -9.50 13.02 -3.03
CA THR A 54 -10.52 13.96 -2.56
C THR A 54 -9.99 14.66 -1.32
N GLY A 55 -9.85 15.97 -1.40
CA GLY A 55 -9.24 16.71 -0.29
C GLY A 55 -9.30 18.22 -0.44
N GLU A 56 -8.44 18.89 0.31
CA GLU A 56 -8.29 20.36 0.26
C GLU A 56 -6.81 20.75 0.29
N VAL A 57 -6.51 21.87 -0.33
CA VAL A 57 -5.23 22.56 -0.28
C VAL A 57 -5.37 23.81 0.55
N GLU A 58 -4.53 23.98 1.57
CA GLU A 58 -4.49 25.17 2.43
C GLU A 58 -3.20 25.96 2.21
N SER A 59 -3.32 27.28 2.09
CA SER A 59 -2.16 28.18 1.98
C SER A 59 -1.48 28.38 3.32
N ILE A 60 -0.17 28.11 3.35
CA ILE A 60 0.73 28.32 4.51
C ILE A 60 1.81 29.36 4.16
N SER A 61 2.65 29.74 5.13
CA SER A 61 3.65 30.82 4.96
C SER A 61 4.64 30.57 3.83
N GLU A 62 5.10 29.32 3.64
CA GLU A 62 6.17 28.95 2.71
C GLU A 62 5.66 28.19 1.48
N GLY A 63 4.38 27.83 1.45
CA GLY A 63 3.82 27.03 0.38
C GLY A 63 2.34 26.73 0.55
N VAL A 64 1.99 25.48 0.34
CA VAL A 64 0.64 24.95 0.57
C VAL A 64 0.71 23.55 1.20
N VAL A 65 -0.31 23.21 1.97
CA VAL A 65 -0.53 21.86 2.51
C VAL A 65 -1.70 21.23 1.78
N LEU A 66 -1.48 20.05 1.20
CA LEU A 66 -2.52 19.18 0.65
C LEU A 66 -2.90 18.15 1.70
N THR A 67 -4.19 18.04 2.01
CA THR A 67 -4.73 17.02 2.92
C THR A 67 -5.93 16.37 2.27
N GLY A 68 -6.02 15.05 2.32
CA GLY A 68 -7.14 14.34 1.70
C GLY A 68 -7.04 12.83 1.80
N THR A 69 -7.91 12.16 1.05
CA THR A 69 -7.95 10.70 0.95
C THR A 69 -7.77 10.30 -0.52
N VAL A 70 -6.85 9.37 -0.77
CA VAL A 70 -6.62 8.76 -2.08
C VAL A 70 -7.34 7.42 -2.13
N ALA A 71 -8.22 7.26 -3.12
CA ALA A 71 -8.93 6.02 -3.40
C ALA A 71 -8.24 5.27 -4.54
N VAL A 72 -7.82 4.03 -4.27
CA VAL A 72 -7.04 3.19 -5.20
C VAL A 72 -7.80 1.89 -5.45
N PRO A 73 -8.45 1.72 -6.62
CA PRO A 73 -9.06 0.46 -7.00
C PRO A 73 -7.98 -0.59 -7.26
N TRP A 74 -8.22 -1.81 -6.81
CA TRP A 74 -7.27 -2.90 -7.03
C TRP A 74 -7.96 -4.22 -7.31
N THR A 75 -7.23 -5.12 -7.97
CA THR A 75 -7.62 -6.52 -8.20
C THR A 75 -6.41 -7.43 -7.94
N GLY A 76 -6.67 -8.63 -7.46
CA GLY A 76 -5.63 -9.62 -7.20
C GLY A 76 -6.20 -10.99 -6.89
N ALA A 77 -5.36 -11.97 -6.63
CA ALA A 77 -5.78 -13.29 -6.22
C ALA A 77 -5.78 -13.43 -4.69
N CYS A 78 -6.81 -14.05 -4.13
CA CYS A 78 -6.81 -14.39 -2.72
C CYS A 78 -5.62 -15.29 -2.38
N ARG A 79 -4.80 -14.90 -1.40
CA ARG A 79 -3.59 -15.66 -1.02
C ARG A 79 -3.88 -17.08 -0.50
N ARG A 80 -5.15 -17.39 -0.13
CA ARG A 80 -5.54 -18.72 0.37
C ARG A 80 -6.19 -19.59 -0.68
N CYS A 81 -7.20 -19.10 -1.39
CA CYS A 81 -7.99 -19.89 -2.33
C CYS A 81 -7.72 -19.59 -3.80
N LEU A 82 -6.91 -18.57 -4.10
CA LEU A 82 -6.52 -18.11 -5.44
C LEU A 82 -7.68 -17.58 -6.29
N ASN A 83 -8.87 -17.41 -5.72
CA ASN A 83 -9.97 -16.74 -6.42
C ASN A 83 -9.68 -15.25 -6.56
N ASP A 84 -10.18 -14.64 -7.63
CA ASP A 84 -10.05 -13.21 -7.85
C ASP A 84 -10.76 -12.42 -6.76
N VAL A 85 -10.09 -11.37 -6.29
CA VAL A 85 -10.59 -10.42 -5.30
C VAL A 85 -10.38 -9.02 -5.83
N THR A 86 -11.36 -8.16 -5.61
CA THR A 86 -11.29 -6.74 -5.96
C THR A 86 -11.62 -5.90 -4.74
N GLY A 87 -11.08 -4.70 -4.69
CA GLY A 87 -11.36 -3.76 -3.61
C GLY A 87 -10.93 -2.34 -3.97
N VAL A 88 -11.14 -1.44 -3.02
CA VAL A 88 -10.62 -0.07 -3.06
C VAL A 88 -9.85 0.13 -1.77
N ALA A 89 -8.59 0.54 -1.89
CA ALA A 89 -7.80 0.99 -0.74
C ALA A 89 -7.97 2.50 -0.60
N GLU A 90 -8.20 2.96 0.63
CA GLU A 90 -8.31 4.38 0.95
C GLU A 90 -7.13 4.76 1.85
N VAL A 91 -6.37 5.77 1.44
CA VAL A 91 -5.17 6.24 2.15
C VAL A 91 -5.30 7.71 2.44
N GLU A 92 -5.19 8.09 3.70
CA GLU A 92 -5.10 9.49 4.10
C GLU A 92 -3.70 10.02 3.78
N VAL A 93 -3.64 11.17 3.13
CA VAL A 93 -2.41 11.86 2.76
C VAL A 93 -2.38 13.25 3.35
N ARG A 94 -1.18 13.70 3.74
CA ARG A 94 -0.92 15.07 4.16
C ARG A 94 0.48 15.46 3.71
N GLU A 95 0.55 16.30 2.67
CA GLU A 95 1.79 16.64 1.98
C GLU A 95 1.99 18.15 1.89
N ILE A 96 3.24 18.58 1.97
CA ILE A 96 3.63 19.98 1.89
C ILE A 96 4.29 20.25 0.54
N TYR A 97 3.87 21.30 -0.13
CA TYR A 97 4.43 21.79 -1.38
C TYR A 97 5.05 23.17 -1.16
N GLU A 98 6.33 23.34 -1.49
CA GLU A 98 7.11 24.56 -1.25
C GLU A 98 7.85 25.03 -2.49
N THR A 99 8.16 26.32 -2.52
CA THR A 99 8.94 26.90 -3.65
C THR A 99 10.40 26.45 -3.62
N ASP A 100 10.93 26.16 -2.43
CA ASP A 100 12.30 25.63 -2.20
C ASP A 100 12.19 24.30 -1.46
N PRO A 101 11.83 23.21 -2.19
CA PRO A 101 11.49 21.93 -1.57
C PRO A 101 12.70 21.23 -0.97
N VAL A 102 12.51 20.58 0.16
CA VAL A 102 13.48 19.69 0.79
C VAL A 102 13.31 18.28 0.26
N GLU A 103 14.37 17.73 -0.35
CA GLU A 103 14.35 16.39 -0.93
C GLU A 103 13.93 15.32 0.11
N GLY A 104 12.88 14.57 -0.22
CA GLY A 104 12.33 13.52 0.64
C GLY A 104 11.40 14.00 1.75
N GLU A 105 11.19 15.31 1.93
CA GLU A 105 10.31 15.88 2.96
C GLU A 105 9.17 16.70 2.38
N THR A 106 9.42 17.47 1.31
CA THR A 106 8.43 18.34 0.70
C THR A 106 8.45 18.25 -0.82
N TRP A 107 7.35 18.63 -1.46
CA TRP A 107 7.16 18.61 -2.91
C TRP A 107 7.35 20.00 -3.54
N PRO A 108 7.71 20.08 -4.81
CA PRO A 108 7.89 21.36 -5.48
C PRO A 108 6.56 22.08 -5.75
N LEU A 109 6.52 23.37 -5.46
CA LEU A 109 5.47 24.30 -5.86
C LEU A 109 6.02 25.21 -6.96
N GLU A 110 5.58 25.03 -8.20
CA GLU A 110 6.07 25.75 -9.36
C GLU A 110 4.99 26.66 -9.97
N GLN A 111 5.29 27.93 -10.10
CA GLN A 111 4.40 28.91 -10.78
C GLN A 111 2.94 28.86 -10.29
N ASP A 112 2.74 28.76 -8.96
CA ASP A 112 1.43 28.62 -8.32
C ASP A 112 0.64 27.36 -8.74
N HIS A 113 1.35 26.28 -9.11
CA HIS A 113 0.80 24.94 -9.36
C HIS A 113 1.54 23.90 -8.54
N ILE A 114 0.81 22.90 -8.09
CA ILE A 114 1.36 21.67 -7.50
C ILE A 114 1.11 20.51 -8.46
N ASP A 115 2.10 19.65 -8.64
CA ASP A 115 1.96 18.41 -9.40
C ASP A 115 1.66 17.28 -8.42
N VAL A 116 0.42 16.80 -8.43
CA VAL A 116 -0.02 15.71 -7.54
C VAL A 116 0.10 14.33 -8.18
N GLY A 117 0.49 14.26 -9.46
CA GLY A 117 0.65 13.00 -10.18
C GLY A 117 1.64 12.04 -9.52
N PRO A 118 2.87 12.47 -9.20
CA PRO A 118 3.84 11.63 -8.49
C PRO A 118 3.33 11.15 -7.13
N LEU A 119 2.70 12.02 -6.33
CA LEU A 119 2.10 11.65 -5.06
C LEU A 119 1.04 10.55 -5.21
N LEU A 120 0.12 10.72 -6.16
CA LEU A 120 -0.94 9.73 -6.43
C LEU A 120 -0.37 8.40 -6.88
N HIS A 121 0.64 8.42 -7.75
CA HIS A 121 1.33 7.23 -8.23
C HIS A 121 2.00 6.45 -7.08
N ASP A 122 2.79 7.13 -6.25
CA ASP A 122 3.52 6.49 -5.16
C ASP A 122 2.58 6.00 -4.06
N THR A 123 1.58 6.80 -3.70
CA THR A 123 0.53 6.39 -2.75
C THR A 123 -0.20 5.15 -3.24
N ALA A 124 -0.55 5.09 -4.53
CA ALA A 124 -1.24 3.95 -5.10
C ALA A 124 -0.42 2.66 -5.01
N LEU A 125 0.87 2.70 -5.34
CA LEU A 125 1.74 1.53 -5.21
C LEU A 125 1.85 1.03 -3.77
N LEU A 126 1.97 1.96 -2.82
CA LEU A 126 2.08 1.62 -1.39
C LEU A 126 0.76 1.13 -0.79
N ALA A 127 -0.37 1.52 -1.37
CA ALA A 127 -1.71 1.14 -0.92
C ALA A 127 -2.12 -0.29 -1.34
N LEU A 128 -1.44 -0.89 -2.31
CA LEU A 128 -1.79 -2.23 -2.79
C LEU A 128 -1.60 -3.27 -1.70
N PRO A 129 -2.61 -4.11 -1.41
CA PRO A 129 -2.50 -5.14 -0.39
C PRO A 129 -1.51 -6.23 -0.81
N LEU A 130 -0.49 -6.49 0.01
CA LEU A 130 0.52 -7.53 -0.27
C LEU A 130 -0.05 -8.95 -0.25
N ALA A 131 -1.18 -9.16 0.42
CA ALA A 131 -1.72 -10.48 0.67
C ALA A 131 -3.26 -10.45 0.78
N PRO A 132 -3.98 -10.15 -0.32
CA PRO A 132 -5.43 -10.01 -0.28
C PRO A 132 -6.13 -11.31 0.11
N LEU A 133 -7.25 -11.19 0.81
CA LEU A 133 -8.13 -12.29 1.18
C LEU A 133 -9.53 -12.04 0.63
N CYS A 134 -10.20 -13.08 0.16
CA CYS A 134 -11.62 -12.97 -0.24
C CYS A 134 -12.53 -12.82 0.99
N SER A 135 -12.12 -13.36 2.14
CA SER A 135 -12.70 -13.16 3.47
C SER A 135 -11.70 -13.56 4.53
N ASP A 136 -11.85 -13.06 5.76
CA ASP A 136 -11.00 -13.41 6.89
C ASP A 136 -11.07 -14.91 7.21
N ASP A 137 -12.24 -15.52 7.02
CA ASP A 137 -12.52 -16.93 7.25
C ASP A 137 -12.26 -17.82 6.02
N CYS A 138 -11.52 -17.33 5.02
CA CYS A 138 -11.25 -18.12 3.81
C CYS A 138 -10.54 -19.43 4.15
N ALA A 139 -11.22 -20.55 3.92
CA ALA A 139 -10.75 -21.89 4.26
C ALA A 139 -9.78 -22.51 3.22
N GLY A 140 -9.36 -21.73 2.21
CA GLY A 140 -8.45 -22.20 1.17
C GLY A 140 -9.13 -22.81 -0.05
N PRO A 141 -8.38 -23.44 -0.97
CA PRO A 141 -8.87 -23.86 -2.28
C PRO A 141 -9.78 -25.10 -2.24
N ALA A 142 -9.64 -25.93 -1.21
CA ALA A 142 -10.40 -27.19 -1.09
C ALA A 142 -10.68 -27.52 0.39
N PRO A 143 -11.51 -26.73 1.08
CA PRO A 143 -11.71 -26.84 2.53
C PRO A 143 -12.27 -28.19 2.98
N GLY A 144 -12.97 -28.92 2.12
CA GLY A 144 -13.47 -30.25 2.41
C GLY A 144 -12.44 -31.37 2.26
N LEU A 145 -11.36 -31.14 1.51
CA LEU A 145 -10.29 -32.11 1.28
C LEU A 145 -9.10 -31.93 2.23
N TYR A 146 -8.85 -30.70 2.61
CA TYR A 146 -7.72 -30.32 3.47
C TYR A 146 -8.23 -29.42 4.61
N PRO A 147 -8.88 -30.04 5.63
CA PRO A 147 -9.36 -29.26 6.77
C PRO A 147 -8.17 -28.64 7.49
N THR A 148 -8.16 -27.31 7.55
CA THR A 148 -7.19 -26.58 8.36
C THR A 148 -7.69 -26.56 9.79
N THR A 149 -7.00 -27.22 10.70
CA THR A 149 -7.22 -27.06 12.13
C THR A 149 -6.46 -25.80 12.55
N VAL A 150 -7.20 -24.77 12.95
CA VAL A 150 -6.59 -23.64 13.65
C VAL A 150 -6.28 -24.13 15.05
N VAL A 151 -4.99 -24.35 15.34
CA VAL A 151 -4.56 -24.54 16.71
C VAL A 151 -4.62 -23.16 17.36
N SER A 152 -5.65 -22.92 18.18
CA SER A 152 -5.68 -21.74 19.04
C SER A 152 -4.61 -21.90 20.11
N ASP A 153 -3.85 -20.86 20.41
CA ASP A 153 -2.84 -20.83 21.48
C ASP A 153 -3.45 -21.12 22.86
N ASP A 154 -4.79 -21.06 22.98
CA ASP A 154 -5.55 -21.43 24.18
C ASP A 154 -5.98 -22.91 24.22
N ALA A 155 -5.57 -23.74 23.25
CA ALA A 155 -5.78 -25.16 23.34
C ALA A 155 -4.93 -25.65 24.53
N ASP A 156 -5.62 -25.86 25.65
CA ASP A 156 -5.17 -26.48 26.88
C ASP A 156 -4.09 -27.53 26.55
N LEU A 157 -2.83 -27.17 26.76
CA LEU A 157 -1.74 -28.13 26.78
C LEU A 157 -1.98 -28.94 28.03
N GLY A 158 -2.88 -29.94 27.91
CA GLY A 158 -3.18 -30.86 28.98
C GLY A 158 -1.87 -31.28 29.63
N GLU A 159 -1.77 -31.07 30.93
CA GLU A 159 -0.71 -31.64 31.79
C GLU A 159 -0.66 -33.15 31.53
N GLY A 160 0.19 -33.53 30.59
CA GLY A 160 0.30 -34.93 30.20
C GLY A 160 1.61 -35.19 29.50
N ASP A 161 2.56 -35.65 30.35
CA ASP A 161 3.78 -36.33 29.98
C ASP A 161 4.90 -35.46 29.37
N ASP A 162 5.96 -35.23 30.15
CA ASP A 162 7.25 -34.65 29.77
C ASP A 162 8.03 -35.48 28.70
N ALA A 163 7.35 -36.08 27.76
CA ALA A 163 7.97 -36.75 26.64
C ALA A 163 8.33 -35.67 25.59
N GLU A 164 9.58 -35.29 25.56
CA GLU A 164 10.15 -34.49 24.48
C GLU A 164 9.67 -35.06 23.12
N PRO A 165 9.00 -34.26 22.26
CA PRO A 165 8.49 -34.77 20.99
C PRO A 165 9.63 -35.40 20.19
N PRO A 166 9.38 -36.54 19.50
CA PRO A 166 10.43 -37.21 18.74
C PRO A 166 11.04 -36.25 17.74
N ARG A 167 12.35 -36.02 17.85
CA ARG A 167 13.09 -35.12 16.96
C ARG A 167 12.96 -35.61 15.51
N ASP A 168 12.57 -34.72 14.62
CA ASP A 168 12.50 -35.01 13.20
C ASP A 168 13.91 -35.29 12.65
N PRO A 169 14.18 -36.49 12.09
CA PRO A 169 15.50 -36.86 11.57
C PRO A 169 16.08 -35.87 10.53
N ARG A 170 15.24 -35.09 9.86
CA ARG A 170 15.66 -34.05 8.89
C ARG A 170 16.45 -32.92 9.54
N TRP A 171 16.30 -32.70 10.84
CA TRP A 171 16.98 -31.65 11.59
C TRP A 171 18.24 -32.14 12.31
N ALA A 172 18.55 -33.44 12.23
CA ALA A 172 19.71 -34.03 12.91
C ALA A 172 21.05 -33.38 12.50
N ALA A 173 21.14 -32.81 11.31
CA ALA A 173 22.32 -32.08 10.86
C ALA A 173 22.57 -30.77 11.65
N LEU A 174 21.55 -30.23 12.33
CA LEU A 174 21.65 -28.99 13.12
C LEU A 174 22.16 -29.28 14.55
N ASP A 175 22.11 -30.52 15.00
CA ASP A 175 22.59 -30.92 16.35
C ASP A 175 24.12 -30.74 16.52
N GLY A 176 24.85 -30.58 15.40
CA GLY A 176 26.28 -30.31 15.36
C GLY A 176 26.67 -28.84 15.23
N LEU A 177 25.73 -27.92 15.27
CA LEU A 177 26.00 -26.48 15.20
C LEU A 177 26.23 -25.94 16.62
N ASP A 178 27.50 -25.73 16.98
CA ASP A 178 27.87 -24.94 18.15
C ASP A 178 27.56 -23.46 17.83
N LEU A 179 26.49 -22.93 18.40
CA LEU A 179 26.19 -21.49 18.39
C LEU A 179 26.96 -20.89 19.58
N ASP A 180 28.24 -20.52 19.35
CA ASP A 180 28.99 -19.73 20.32
C ASP A 180 28.27 -18.36 20.47
N GLU A 181 27.79 -18.12 21.67
CA GLU A 181 27.30 -16.79 22.07
C GLU A 181 28.49 -15.80 22.11
N GLY A 182 28.57 -14.92 21.10
CA GLY A 182 29.49 -13.81 21.01
C GLY A 182 28.87 -12.52 21.56
#